data_61a57ca719b8eb9383a6813e08f8cdae
#
_entry.id   61a57ca719b8eb9383a6813e08f8cdae
#
_cell.length_a   1.000
_cell.length_b   1.000
_cell.length_c   1.000
_cell.angle_alpha   90.00
_cell.angle_beta   90.00
_cell.angle_gamma   90.00
#
_symmetry.space_group_name_H-M   'P 1'
#
loop_
_entity.id
_entity.type
_entity.pdbx_description
1 polymer ?
#
loop_
_entity_poly.entity_id
_entity_poly.type
_entity_poly.pdbx_seq_one_letter_code
_entity_poly.pdbx_strand_id
1 'polypeptide(L)'
;MRVTQTVFAVFHHFELAHQLQRRGHLAKIYSTWPWARLKREGLPKEFVETFATLHTATTLLGRTGRLPVSADTFLNKWNTLTFDNWTARRIAPCDALISISGSGLKTGRKVQREGGKFICDRGSTHQRYQEQIVAAEHKRWNVPPPYEKPHIVVREEAIYEQADAISVPSTVAARSFIAMGIPAEKLHVIPYGVRLDKFKPTAVPDPSRFDVLFAGAIGLRKGVPYLLEAFARVKHPNKHLTFVGAVQDDLRSVLPRLPQQHVTFTGTLSQPELAARMSASHVMVLPSIEEGLALVQGQAMACGCPVIATPATGSEDLFTHDVEGFIVPERDIDALATRMQQIAGDPALRQRLSEACLRRVKSLGGWDRYGDLWDDLLHTLTGLPRDPVEPDYIL
;
A
#
# COMPACT_ATOMS: atom_id res chain seq x y z
N MET A 1 -10.40 -2.82 -25.50
CA MET A 1 -8.93 -2.85 -25.58
C MET A 1 -8.38 -4.12 -24.92
N ARG A 2 -7.10 -4.47 -25.15
CA ARG A 2 -6.44 -5.67 -24.58
C ARG A 2 -5.35 -5.24 -23.63
N VAL A 3 -5.57 -5.41 -22.33
CA VAL A 3 -4.63 -5.03 -21.27
C VAL A 3 -4.00 -6.28 -20.63
N THR A 4 -2.69 -6.29 -20.52
CA THR A 4 -1.94 -7.35 -19.85
C THR A 4 -1.28 -6.80 -18.59
N GLN A 5 -1.24 -7.61 -17.52
CA GLN A 5 -0.60 -7.25 -16.27
C GLN A 5 0.57 -8.19 -15.91
N THR A 6 1.60 -7.64 -15.23
CA THR A 6 2.65 -8.45 -14.60
C THR A 6 2.83 -8.05 -13.14
N VAL A 7 2.87 -9.05 -12.26
CA VAL A 7 2.96 -8.81 -10.81
C VAL A 7 3.83 -9.85 -10.11
N PHE A 8 4.62 -9.39 -9.14
CA PHE A 8 5.21 -10.30 -8.16
C PHE A 8 4.15 -10.62 -7.10
N ALA A 9 3.91 -11.90 -6.83
CA ALA A 9 2.89 -12.34 -5.88
C ALA A 9 1.46 -11.88 -6.24
N VAL A 10 0.74 -11.21 -5.33
CA VAL A 10 -0.67 -10.86 -5.48
C VAL A 10 -0.89 -9.33 -5.53
N PHE A 11 -0.58 -8.61 -4.48
CA PHE A 11 -0.81 -7.17 -4.32
C PHE A 11 -2.21 -6.69 -4.81
N HIS A 12 -2.39 -5.38 -4.96
CA HIS A 12 -3.61 -4.74 -5.48
C HIS A 12 -3.87 -5.03 -6.98
N HIS A 13 -2.90 -5.61 -7.69
CA HIS A 13 -3.03 -5.96 -9.11
C HIS A 13 -4.14 -6.97 -9.39
N PHE A 14 -4.50 -7.84 -8.45
CA PHE A 14 -5.64 -8.74 -8.63
C PHE A 14 -6.97 -8.00 -8.52
N GLU A 15 -7.07 -6.97 -7.66
CA GLU A 15 -8.24 -6.07 -7.67
C GLU A 15 -8.33 -5.29 -8.99
N LEU A 16 -7.20 -4.79 -9.50
CA LEU A 16 -7.17 -4.18 -10.83
C LEU A 16 -7.56 -5.18 -11.94
N ALA A 17 -7.09 -6.42 -11.85
CA ALA A 17 -7.46 -7.44 -12.84
C ALA A 17 -8.97 -7.73 -12.84
N HIS A 18 -9.62 -7.75 -11.67
CA HIS A 18 -11.08 -7.83 -11.59
C HIS A 18 -11.77 -6.62 -12.23
N GLN A 19 -11.25 -5.41 -12.00
CA GLN A 19 -11.79 -4.20 -12.61
C GLN A 19 -11.67 -4.22 -14.13
N LEU A 20 -10.50 -4.64 -14.65
CA LEU A 20 -10.26 -4.78 -16.08
C LEU A 20 -11.09 -5.90 -16.71
N GLN A 21 -11.27 -7.03 -16.00
CA GLN A 21 -12.12 -8.12 -16.48
C GLN A 21 -13.57 -7.69 -16.62
N ARG A 22 -14.13 -7.02 -15.61
CA ARG A 22 -15.52 -6.50 -15.65
C ARG A 22 -15.76 -5.53 -16.79
N ARG A 23 -14.73 -4.79 -17.22
CA ARG A 23 -14.77 -3.84 -18.34
C ARG A 23 -14.40 -4.48 -19.70
N GLY A 24 -14.16 -5.81 -19.72
CA GLY A 24 -13.80 -6.53 -20.95
C GLY A 24 -12.39 -6.25 -21.47
N HIS A 25 -11.51 -5.67 -20.64
CA HIS A 25 -10.16 -5.25 -21.05
C HIS A 25 -9.07 -6.24 -20.69
N LEU A 26 -9.24 -7.09 -19.66
CA LEU A 26 -8.21 -8.00 -19.19
C LEU A 26 -7.89 -9.08 -20.23
N ALA A 27 -6.70 -9.04 -20.79
CA ALA A 27 -6.19 -10.12 -21.64
C ALA A 27 -5.53 -11.23 -20.79
N LYS A 28 -4.56 -10.87 -19.93
CA LYS A 28 -3.84 -11.79 -19.05
C LYS A 28 -3.25 -11.05 -17.85
N ILE A 29 -3.09 -11.79 -16.74
CA ILE A 29 -2.21 -11.41 -15.64
C ILE A 29 -1.15 -12.48 -15.42
N TYR A 30 0.12 -12.08 -15.45
CA TYR A 30 1.29 -12.93 -15.19
C TYR A 30 1.72 -12.74 -13.73
N SER A 31 1.80 -13.82 -12.96
CA SER A 31 2.22 -13.77 -11.56
C SER A 31 3.28 -14.80 -11.22
N THR A 32 4.08 -14.53 -10.19
CA THR A 32 5.11 -15.44 -9.69
C THR A 32 4.58 -16.47 -8.69
N TRP A 33 3.32 -16.40 -8.25
CA TRP A 33 2.73 -17.40 -7.38
C TRP A 33 2.12 -18.57 -8.14
N PRO A 34 2.10 -19.80 -7.55
CA PRO A 34 1.45 -20.95 -8.17
C PRO A 34 -0.09 -20.77 -8.18
N TRP A 35 -0.73 -21.36 -9.20
CA TRP A 35 -2.19 -21.33 -9.35
C TRP A 35 -2.93 -21.81 -8.07
N ALA A 36 -2.42 -22.83 -7.39
CA ALA A 36 -3.00 -23.34 -6.15
C ALA A 36 -3.22 -22.25 -5.09
N ARG A 37 -2.38 -21.20 -5.09
CA ARG A 37 -2.54 -20.01 -4.26
C ARG A 37 -3.42 -18.95 -4.92
N LEU A 38 -3.22 -18.66 -6.21
CA LEU A 38 -3.87 -17.58 -6.94
C LEU A 38 -5.37 -17.79 -7.17
N LYS A 39 -5.83 -19.04 -7.19
CA LYS A 39 -7.28 -19.35 -7.28
C LYS A 39 -8.13 -18.68 -6.20
N ARG A 40 -7.54 -18.28 -5.07
CA ARG A 40 -8.21 -17.57 -3.97
C ARG A 40 -8.57 -16.13 -4.32
N GLU A 41 -7.90 -15.58 -5.31
CA GLU A 41 -8.13 -14.22 -5.78
C GLU A 41 -9.38 -14.10 -6.68
N GLY A 42 -10.02 -15.22 -7.04
CA GLY A 42 -11.32 -15.26 -7.70
C GLY A 42 -11.33 -15.05 -9.21
N LEU A 43 -10.16 -14.80 -9.85
CA LEU A 43 -10.08 -14.70 -11.31
C LEU A 43 -10.19 -16.09 -11.98
N PRO A 44 -10.87 -16.23 -13.13
CA PRO A 44 -10.84 -17.43 -13.94
C PRO A 44 -9.41 -17.76 -14.39
N LYS A 45 -9.08 -19.08 -14.44
CA LYS A 45 -7.74 -19.55 -14.75
C LYS A 45 -7.24 -19.10 -16.12
N GLU A 46 -8.14 -18.98 -17.07
CA GLU A 46 -7.81 -18.52 -18.43
C GLU A 46 -7.15 -17.14 -18.49
N PHE A 47 -7.40 -16.28 -17.51
CA PHE A 47 -6.74 -14.97 -17.41
C PHE A 47 -5.39 -15.02 -16.68
N VAL A 48 -5.02 -16.14 -16.02
CA VAL A 48 -3.88 -16.18 -15.11
C VAL A 48 -2.78 -17.10 -15.64
N GLU A 49 -1.60 -16.52 -15.84
CA GLU A 49 -0.36 -17.24 -16.17
C GLU A 49 0.59 -17.22 -14.96
N THR A 50 1.26 -18.35 -14.69
CA THR A 50 2.06 -18.50 -13.49
C THR A 50 3.51 -18.87 -13.77
N PHE A 51 4.47 -18.16 -13.12
CA PHE A 51 5.90 -18.49 -13.10
C PHE A 51 6.34 -18.80 -11.67
N ALA A 52 5.87 -19.95 -11.16
CA ALA A 52 5.94 -20.25 -9.73
C ALA A 52 7.25 -20.88 -9.24
N THR A 53 8.02 -21.51 -10.10
CA THR A 53 9.11 -22.41 -9.70
C THR A 53 10.19 -21.74 -8.87
N LEU A 54 10.83 -20.70 -9.39
CA LEU A 54 11.95 -20.03 -8.71
C LEU A 54 11.46 -19.16 -7.53
N HIS A 55 10.38 -18.39 -7.73
CA HIS A 55 9.85 -17.53 -6.70
C HIS A 55 9.32 -18.29 -5.48
N THR A 56 8.64 -19.42 -5.71
CA THR A 56 8.15 -20.27 -4.60
C THR A 56 9.31 -20.85 -3.81
N ALA A 57 10.34 -21.37 -4.50
CA ALA A 57 11.53 -21.92 -3.85
C ALA A 57 12.27 -20.87 -3.01
N THR A 58 12.50 -19.68 -3.56
CA THR A 58 13.19 -18.59 -2.83
C THR A 58 12.38 -18.06 -1.67
N THR A 59 11.04 -17.95 -1.80
CA THR A 59 10.15 -17.53 -0.71
C THR A 59 10.14 -18.56 0.43
N LEU A 60 10.13 -19.85 0.12
CA LEU A 60 10.21 -20.92 1.11
C LEU A 60 11.56 -20.91 1.83
N LEU A 61 12.66 -20.78 1.10
CA LEU A 61 14.00 -20.68 1.68
C LEU A 61 14.16 -19.42 2.54
N GLY A 62 13.68 -18.25 2.09
CA GLY A 62 13.73 -17.00 2.85
C GLY A 62 12.98 -17.08 4.18
N ARG A 63 11.85 -17.81 4.23
CA ARG A 63 11.11 -18.05 5.48
C ARG A 63 11.87 -18.83 6.54
N THR A 64 12.88 -19.58 6.16
CA THR A 64 13.72 -20.32 7.13
C THR A 64 14.67 -19.41 7.90
N GLY A 65 14.85 -18.16 7.48
CA GLY A 65 15.80 -17.20 8.07
C GLY A 65 17.28 -17.61 7.94
N ARG A 66 17.57 -18.66 7.14
CA ARG A 66 18.91 -19.27 7.01
C ARG A 66 19.73 -18.71 5.85
N LEU A 67 19.12 -17.92 4.96
CA LEU A 67 19.83 -17.35 3.83
C LEU A 67 20.64 -16.12 4.26
N PRO A 68 21.94 -16.05 3.93
CA PRO A 68 22.70 -14.81 4.04
C PRO A 68 22.05 -13.70 3.18
N VAL A 69 22.10 -12.45 3.62
CA VAL A 69 21.52 -11.30 2.91
C VAL A 69 22.00 -11.18 1.48
N SER A 70 23.28 -11.47 1.22
CA SER A 70 23.86 -11.50 -0.13
C SER A 70 23.22 -12.56 -1.05
N ALA A 71 22.94 -13.74 -0.51
CA ALA A 71 22.27 -14.81 -1.25
C ALA A 71 20.81 -14.47 -1.55
N ASP A 72 20.09 -13.91 -0.57
CA ASP A 72 18.71 -13.42 -0.77
C ASP A 72 18.65 -12.34 -1.85
N THR A 73 19.58 -11.38 -1.82
CA THR A 73 19.69 -10.31 -2.83
C THR A 73 19.97 -10.87 -4.22
N PHE A 74 20.87 -11.83 -4.34
CA PHE A 74 21.17 -12.49 -5.60
C PHE A 74 19.97 -13.25 -6.15
N LEU A 75 19.30 -14.05 -5.33
CA LEU A 75 18.10 -14.80 -5.71
C LEU A 75 16.95 -13.89 -6.13
N ASN A 76 16.73 -12.77 -5.42
CA ASN A 76 15.72 -11.79 -5.79
C ASN A 76 16.01 -11.13 -7.14
N LYS A 77 17.27 -10.79 -7.42
CA LYS A 77 17.69 -10.29 -8.74
C LYS A 77 17.42 -11.31 -9.86
N TRP A 78 17.79 -12.58 -9.64
CA TRP A 78 17.53 -13.66 -10.59
C TRP A 78 16.03 -13.89 -10.80
N ASN A 79 15.23 -13.89 -9.74
CA ASN A 79 13.78 -13.99 -9.83
C ASN A 79 13.18 -12.90 -10.72
N THR A 80 13.60 -11.66 -10.50
CA THR A 80 13.11 -10.51 -11.26
C THR A 80 13.48 -10.64 -12.76
N LEU A 81 14.74 -10.93 -13.04
CA LEU A 81 15.24 -11.05 -14.44
C LEU A 81 14.62 -12.24 -15.19
N THR A 82 14.52 -13.39 -14.52
CA THR A 82 13.96 -14.59 -15.14
C THR A 82 12.47 -14.46 -15.39
N PHE A 83 11.72 -13.86 -14.46
CA PHE A 83 10.29 -13.59 -14.63
C PHE A 83 10.05 -12.64 -15.80
N ASP A 84 10.75 -11.51 -15.87
CA ASP A 84 10.62 -10.55 -16.96
C ASP A 84 10.99 -11.16 -18.32
N ASN A 85 12.09 -11.95 -18.38
CA ASN A 85 12.45 -12.69 -19.59
C ASN A 85 11.39 -13.73 -20.02
N TRP A 86 10.82 -14.44 -19.04
CA TRP A 86 9.80 -15.44 -19.29
C TRP A 86 8.50 -14.80 -19.80
N THR A 87 8.07 -13.69 -19.19
CA THR A 87 6.89 -12.93 -19.61
C THR A 87 7.10 -12.34 -21.02
N ALA A 88 8.26 -11.72 -21.27
CA ALA A 88 8.57 -11.13 -22.58
C ALA A 88 8.50 -12.16 -23.74
N ARG A 89 8.79 -13.43 -23.47
CA ARG A 89 8.70 -14.50 -24.49
C ARG A 89 7.26 -14.97 -24.74
N ARG A 90 6.35 -14.77 -23.78
CA ARG A 90 4.98 -15.32 -23.78
C ARG A 90 3.90 -14.29 -24.00
N ILE A 91 4.17 -13.02 -23.68
CA ILE A 91 3.17 -11.98 -23.86
C ILE A 91 2.73 -11.91 -25.31
N ALA A 92 1.41 -12.01 -25.50
CA ALA A 92 0.79 -11.75 -26.79
C ALA A 92 0.70 -10.22 -27.03
N PRO A 93 0.58 -9.77 -28.30
CA PRO A 93 0.33 -8.35 -28.58
C PRO A 93 -0.84 -7.82 -27.76
N CYS A 94 -0.64 -6.65 -27.14
CA CYS A 94 -1.63 -5.99 -26.29
C CYS A 94 -1.53 -4.47 -26.46
N ASP A 95 -2.65 -3.77 -26.20
CA ASP A 95 -2.70 -2.32 -26.31
C ASP A 95 -2.00 -1.63 -25.15
N ALA A 96 -1.99 -2.27 -23.96
CA ALA A 96 -1.28 -1.79 -22.79
C ALA A 96 -0.75 -2.93 -21.91
N LEU A 97 0.45 -2.74 -21.37
CA LEU A 97 1.05 -3.53 -20.30
C LEU A 97 1.09 -2.70 -19.02
N ILE A 98 0.46 -3.18 -17.97
CA ILE A 98 0.58 -2.65 -16.61
C ILE A 98 1.52 -3.57 -15.82
N SER A 99 2.64 -3.04 -15.35
CA SER A 99 3.63 -3.84 -14.63
C SER A 99 3.90 -3.25 -13.26
N ILE A 100 3.87 -4.11 -12.23
CA ILE A 100 4.36 -3.68 -10.92
C ILE A 100 5.81 -3.21 -11.05
N SER A 101 6.14 -2.15 -10.35
CA SER A 101 7.50 -1.61 -10.37
C SER A 101 8.54 -2.68 -10.01
N GLY A 102 9.74 -2.57 -10.59
CA GLY A 102 10.77 -3.62 -10.53
C GLY A 102 10.58 -4.74 -11.56
N SER A 103 9.40 -4.94 -12.12
CA SER A 103 9.10 -5.92 -13.18
C SER A 103 8.92 -5.24 -14.54
N GLY A 104 8.91 -6.01 -15.60
CA GLY A 104 8.42 -5.57 -16.91
C GLY A 104 9.37 -4.72 -17.77
N LEU A 105 10.63 -4.50 -17.41
CA LEU A 105 11.55 -3.69 -18.21
C LEU A 105 11.74 -4.24 -19.63
N LYS A 106 12.00 -5.54 -19.76
CA LYS A 106 12.16 -6.18 -21.07
C LYS A 106 10.82 -6.42 -21.76
N THR A 107 9.81 -6.77 -20.97
CA THR A 107 8.44 -6.99 -21.46
C THR A 107 7.84 -5.69 -21.99
N GLY A 108 8.01 -4.57 -21.27
CA GLY A 108 7.57 -3.24 -21.70
C GLY A 108 8.21 -2.80 -23.01
N ARG A 109 9.54 -3.00 -23.15
CA ARG A 109 10.25 -2.73 -24.40
C ARG A 109 9.70 -3.51 -25.60
N LYS A 110 9.28 -4.77 -25.36
CA LYS A 110 8.65 -5.57 -26.43
C LYS A 110 7.28 -4.97 -26.77
N VAL A 111 6.44 -4.72 -25.80
CA VAL A 111 5.09 -4.18 -26.00
C VAL A 111 5.14 -2.85 -26.75
N GLN A 112 6.02 -1.91 -26.34
CA GLN A 112 6.21 -0.64 -27.02
C GLN A 112 6.67 -0.78 -28.49
N ARG A 113 7.58 -1.72 -28.78
CA ARG A 113 7.97 -2.00 -30.17
C ARG A 113 6.87 -2.59 -31.02
N GLU A 114 5.88 -3.23 -30.40
CA GLU A 114 4.69 -3.77 -31.04
C GLU A 114 3.52 -2.76 -31.08
N GLY A 115 3.75 -1.50 -30.68
CA GLY A 115 2.79 -0.40 -30.73
C GLY A 115 1.92 -0.23 -29.47
N GLY A 116 2.07 -1.09 -28.46
CA GLY A 116 1.37 -0.97 -27.19
C GLY A 116 2.02 0.02 -26.24
N LYS A 117 1.32 0.33 -25.13
CA LYS A 117 1.79 1.24 -24.07
C LYS A 117 2.34 0.46 -22.88
N PHE A 118 3.39 0.98 -22.26
CA PHE A 118 3.97 0.43 -21.03
C PHE A 118 3.71 1.35 -19.85
N ILE A 119 2.99 0.86 -18.84
CA ILE A 119 2.65 1.58 -17.61
C ILE A 119 3.35 0.91 -16.43
N CYS A 120 4.15 1.68 -15.71
CA CYS A 120 4.73 1.25 -14.43
C CYS A 120 3.75 1.54 -13.31
N ASP A 121 3.32 0.52 -12.56
CA ASP A 121 2.49 0.69 -11.37
C ASP A 121 3.36 0.63 -10.11
N ARG A 122 3.56 1.79 -9.48
CA ARG A 122 4.39 1.92 -8.29
C ARG A 122 3.54 2.19 -7.06
N GLY A 123 3.43 1.20 -6.19
CA GLY A 123 2.63 1.25 -4.97
C GLY A 123 3.26 2.04 -3.79
N SER A 124 4.35 2.78 -4.00
CA SER A 124 5.07 3.52 -2.97
C SER A 124 5.69 4.80 -3.56
N THR A 125 6.50 5.53 -2.77
CA THR A 125 7.32 6.63 -3.25
C THR A 125 8.41 6.16 -4.21
N HIS A 126 9.09 7.07 -4.91
CA HIS A 126 10.22 6.74 -5.79
C HIS A 126 11.26 5.91 -5.04
N GLN A 127 11.80 4.85 -5.65
CA GLN A 127 12.66 3.87 -4.96
C GLN A 127 13.87 4.53 -4.26
N ARG A 128 14.59 5.39 -4.96
CA ARG A 128 15.74 6.11 -4.38
C ARG A 128 15.33 7.06 -3.26
N TYR A 129 14.22 7.78 -3.41
CA TYR A 129 13.66 8.64 -2.37
C TYR A 129 13.32 7.85 -1.11
N GLN A 130 12.65 6.71 -1.27
CA GLN A 130 12.34 5.79 -0.17
C GLN A 130 13.60 5.32 0.56
N GLU A 131 14.64 4.89 -0.17
CA GLU A 131 15.91 4.44 0.43
C GLU A 131 16.60 5.55 1.22
N GLN A 132 16.61 6.78 0.71
CA GLN A 132 17.18 7.94 1.40
C GLN A 132 16.44 8.24 2.72
N ILE A 133 15.11 8.25 2.71
CA ILE A 133 14.29 8.51 3.90
C ILE A 133 14.50 7.42 4.94
N VAL A 134 14.48 6.15 4.53
CA VAL A 134 14.64 5.01 5.43
C VAL A 134 16.06 4.99 6.03
N ALA A 135 17.09 5.22 5.22
CA ALA A 135 18.48 5.29 5.71
C ALA A 135 18.67 6.44 6.73
N ALA A 136 18.08 7.61 6.46
CA ALA A 136 18.13 8.74 7.40
C ALA A 136 17.42 8.40 8.73
N GLU A 137 16.32 7.66 8.69
CA GLU A 137 15.60 7.23 9.89
C GLU A 137 16.41 6.21 10.70
N HIS A 138 17.04 5.22 10.04
CA HIS A 138 17.94 4.26 10.68
C HIS A 138 19.12 4.97 11.37
N LYS A 139 19.73 5.96 10.69
CA LYS A 139 20.81 6.78 11.28
C LYS A 139 20.34 7.53 12.53
N ARG A 140 19.13 8.10 12.51
CA ARG A 140 18.53 8.81 13.66
C ARG A 140 18.41 7.92 14.89
N TRP A 141 18.04 6.67 14.70
CA TRP A 141 17.86 5.70 15.80
C TRP A 141 19.11 4.90 16.12
N ASN A 142 20.23 5.19 15.47
CA ASN A 142 21.50 4.49 15.62
C ASN A 142 21.35 2.98 15.35
N VAL A 143 20.61 2.66 14.30
CA VAL A 143 20.40 1.30 13.78
C VAL A 143 21.15 1.17 12.45
N PRO A 144 21.80 0.04 12.15
CA PRO A 144 22.42 -0.16 10.86
C PRO A 144 21.41 0.08 9.72
N PRO A 145 21.78 0.78 8.65
CA PRO A 145 20.89 0.99 7.52
C PRO A 145 20.52 -0.37 6.89
N PRO A 146 19.37 -0.46 6.24
CA PRO A 146 19.03 -1.65 5.45
C PRO A 146 20.13 -1.94 4.45
N TYR A 147 20.32 -3.22 4.14
CA TYR A 147 21.30 -3.61 3.12
C TYR A 147 20.98 -2.92 1.78
N GLU A 148 21.94 -2.15 1.28
CA GLU A 148 21.78 -1.44 0.01
C GLU A 148 21.61 -2.43 -1.15
N LYS A 149 20.62 -2.16 -2.00
CA LYS A 149 20.34 -2.97 -3.20
C LYS A 149 20.41 -2.09 -4.45
N PRO A 150 21.60 -1.56 -4.81
CA PRO A 150 21.73 -0.58 -5.89
C PRO A 150 21.20 -1.09 -7.24
N HIS A 151 21.25 -2.41 -7.50
CA HIS A 151 20.67 -3.01 -8.69
C HIS A 151 19.15 -2.89 -8.76
N ILE A 152 18.44 -2.78 -7.61
CA ILE A 152 17.01 -2.54 -7.58
C ILE A 152 16.73 -1.09 -7.99
N VAL A 153 17.43 -0.13 -7.39
CA VAL A 153 17.29 1.30 -7.73
C VAL A 153 17.54 1.54 -9.22
N VAL A 154 18.67 1.05 -9.73
CA VAL A 154 19.04 1.20 -11.15
C VAL A 154 17.96 0.60 -12.07
N ARG A 155 17.43 -0.57 -11.72
CA ARG A 155 16.38 -1.20 -12.51
C ARG A 155 15.07 -0.45 -12.45
N GLU A 156 14.67 0.02 -11.26
CA GLU A 156 13.45 0.80 -11.06
C GLU A 156 13.51 2.10 -11.86
N GLU A 157 14.63 2.83 -11.76
CA GLU A 157 14.83 4.08 -12.51
C GLU A 157 14.80 3.85 -14.03
N ALA A 158 15.41 2.78 -14.51
CA ALA A 158 15.32 2.41 -15.93
C ALA A 158 13.87 2.09 -16.37
N ILE A 159 13.04 1.55 -15.48
CA ILE A 159 11.62 1.32 -15.74
C ILE A 159 10.86 2.66 -15.77
N TYR A 160 11.12 3.57 -14.81
CA TYR A 160 10.47 4.88 -14.74
C TYR A 160 10.81 5.74 -15.99
N GLU A 161 12.06 5.71 -16.43
CA GLU A 161 12.49 6.40 -17.64
C GLU A 161 11.74 5.86 -18.87
N GLN A 162 11.65 4.53 -18.99
CA GLN A 162 11.09 3.86 -20.16
C GLN A 162 9.58 3.89 -20.23
N ALA A 163 8.87 3.84 -19.08
CA ALA A 163 7.41 3.77 -19.06
C ALA A 163 6.77 4.98 -19.77
N ASP A 164 5.70 4.73 -20.51
CA ASP A 164 4.86 5.80 -21.10
C ASP A 164 4.11 6.58 -20.01
N ALA A 165 3.76 5.89 -18.90
CA ALA A 165 3.13 6.47 -17.73
C ALA A 165 3.54 5.70 -16.47
N ILE A 166 3.46 6.40 -15.31
CA ILE A 166 3.69 5.81 -13.99
C ILE A 166 2.45 6.08 -13.14
N SER A 167 1.77 5.02 -12.71
CA SER A 167 0.72 5.16 -11.71
C SER A 167 1.31 5.12 -10.31
N VAL A 168 0.82 6.00 -9.46
CA VAL A 168 1.19 6.11 -8.04
C VAL A 168 -0.07 6.24 -7.18
N PRO A 169 -0.07 5.75 -5.93
CA PRO A 169 -1.30 5.66 -5.16
C PRO A 169 -1.70 6.97 -4.44
N SER A 170 -0.85 7.99 -4.44
CA SER A 170 -1.10 9.24 -3.71
C SER A 170 -0.31 10.43 -4.25
N THR A 171 -0.76 11.61 -3.90
CA THR A 171 -0.09 12.87 -4.22
C THR A 171 1.32 12.95 -3.60
N VAL A 172 1.50 12.44 -2.37
CA VAL A 172 2.84 12.39 -1.74
C VAL A 172 3.79 11.47 -2.50
N ALA A 173 3.28 10.34 -3.00
CA ALA A 173 4.07 9.46 -3.86
C ALA A 173 4.46 10.19 -5.16
N ALA A 174 3.53 10.87 -5.84
CA ALA A 174 3.83 11.67 -7.04
C ALA A 174 4.88 12.75 -6.77
N ARG A 175 4.77 13.51 -5.68
CA ARG A 175 5.77 14.51 -5.27
C ARG A 175 7.17 13.91 -5.12
N SER A 176 7.30 12.69 -4.63
CA SER A 176 8.60 12.01 -4.50
C SER A 176 9.26 11.72 -5.85
N PHE A 177 8.47 11.40 -6.87
CA PHE A 177 8.96 11.20 -8.24
C PHE A 177 9.41 12.51 -8.87
N ILE A 178 8.64 13.58 -8.71
CA ILE A 178 8.99 14.92 -9.19
C ILE A 178 10.30 15.38 -8.53
N ALA A 179 10.45 15.19 -7.23
CA ALA A 179 11.68 15.51 -6.50
C ALA A 179 12.91 14.72 -6.99
N MET A 180 12.70 13.55 -7.62
CA MET A 180 13.76 12.76 -8.24
C MET A 180 13.93 13.00 -9.74
N GLY A 181 13.27 14.05 -10.29
CA GLY A 181 13.43 14.48 -11.68
C GLY A 181 12.53 13.78 -12.70
N ILE A 182 11.54 13.01 -12.28
CA ILE A 182 10.57 12.42 -13.21
C ILE A 182 9.54 13.50 -13.61
N PRO A 183 9.28 13.69 -14.92
CA PRO A 183 8.31 14.67 -15.41
C PRO A 183 6.90 14.42 -14.88
N ALA A 184 6.20 15.49 -14.47
CA ALA A 184 4.88 15.41 -13.86
C ALA A 184 3.82 14.80 -14.80
N GLU A 185 3.96 15.03 -16.11
CA GLU A 185 3.06 14.49 -17.14
C GLU A 185 3.08 12.97 -17.28
N LYS A 186 4.14 12.31 -16.78
CA LYS A 186 4.20 10.85 -16.70
C LYS A 186 3.46 10.28 -15.49
N LEU A 187 3.11 11.12 -14.50
CA LEU A 187 2.62 10.67 -13.20
C LEU A 187 1.09 10.74 -13.13
N HIS A 188 0.47 9.62 -12.78
CA HIS A 188 -0.97 9.51 -12.62
C HIS A 188 -1.30 9.01 -11.22
N VAL A 189 -2.00 9.85 -10.45
CA VAL A 189 -2.42 9.51 -9.09
C VAL A 189 -3.69 8.68 -9.16
N ILE A 190 -3.60 7.41 -8.76
CA ILE A 190 -4.72 6.45 -8.74
C ILE A 190 -4.80 5.83 -7.35
N PRO A 191 -5.57 6.43 -6.42
CA PRO A 191 -5.70 5.94 -5.06
C PRO A 191 -6.39 4.58 -5.01
N TYR A 192 -5.94 3.73 -4.10
CA TYR A 192 -6.55 2.42 -3.88
C TYR A 192 -7.96 2.51 -3.31
N GLY A 193 -8.79 1.53 -3.65
CA GLY A 193 -10.10 1.37 -3.06
C GLY A 193 -10.08 0.70 -1.67
N VAL A 194 -11.19 0.82 -0.96
CA VAL A 194 -11.43 0.15 0.32
C VAL A 194 -12.57 -0.89 0.16
N ARG A 195 -12.38 -2.07 0.72
CA ARG A 195 -13.39 -3.15 0.73
C ARG A 195 -14.44 -2.91 1.82
N LEU A 196 -15.48 -2.15 1.52
CA LEU A 196 -16.57 -1.83 2.47
C LEU A 196 -17.42 -3.05 2.84
N ASP A 197 -17.39 -4.12 2.05
CA ASP A 197 -18.00 -5.40 2.38
C ASP A 197 -17.31 -6.09 3.58
N LYS A 198 -16.00 -5.90 3.72
CA LYS A 198 -15.17 -6.52 4.77
C LYS A 198 -14.87 -5.59 5.95
N PHE A 199 -14.76 -4.30 5.69
CA PHE A 199 -14.48 -3.30 6.72
C PHE A 199 -15.71 -2.41 6.92
N LYS A 200 -16.35 -2.57 8.06
CA LYS A 200 -17.55 -1.84 8.48
C LYS A 200 -17.66 -1.86 10.00
N PRO A 201 -18.43 -0.96 10.63
CA PRO A 201 -18.61 -0.96 12.07
C PRO A 201 -19.19 -2.30 12.56
N THR A 202 -18.52 -2.93 13.52
CA THR A 202 -18.93 -4.18 14.17
C THR A 202 -18.99 -4.08 15.69
N ALA A 203 -18.46 -2.98 16.26
CA ALA A 203 -18.43 -2.69 17.67
C ALA A 203 -18.44 -1.16 17.89
N VAL A 204 -18.61 -0.76 19.12
CA VAL A 204 -18.49 0.63 19.60
C VAL A 204 -17.36 0.68 20.62
N PRO A 205 -16.47 1.68 20.60
CA PRO A 205 -15.44 1.85 21.63
C PRO A 205 -16.04 2.00 23.04
N ASP A 206 -15.42 1.36 24.02
CA ASP A 206 -15.82 1.42 25.42
C ASP A 206 -15.55 2.84 25.99
N PRO A 207 -16.56 3.60 26.42
CA PRO A 207 -16.39 4.98 26.87
C PRO A 207 -15.58 5.12 28.18
N SER A 208 -15.37 4.03 28.90
CA SER A 208 -14.54 4.01 30.12
C SER A 208 -13.04 3.87 29.83
N ARG A 209 -12.66 3.67 28.57
CA ARG A 209 -11.29 3.40 28.10
C ARG A 209 -10.85 4.44 27.09
N PHE A 210 -9.55 4.39 26.77
CA PHE A 210 -9.00 5.06 25.60
C PHE A 210 -8.11 4.07 24.85
N ASP A 211 -8.67 3.38 23.88
CA ASP A 211 -7.99 2.36 23.07
C ASP A 211 -7.46 2.98 21.78
N VAL A 212 -6.13 2.98 21.65
CA VAL A 212 -5.39 3.43 20.48
C VAL A 212 -4.95 2.20 19.67
N LEU A 213 -5.08 2.25 18.36
CA LEU A 213 -4.69 1.18 17.45
C LEU A 213 -3.57 1.63 16.53
N PHE A 214 -2.61 0.76 16.29
CA PHE A 214 -1.69 0.80 15.16
C PHE A 214 -1.84 -0.51 14.37
N ALA A 215 -1.88 -0.46 13.04
CA ALA A 215 -1.92 -1.65 12.21
C ALA A 215 -0.97 -1.54 11.01
N GLY A 216 -0.07 -2.51 10.88
CA GLY A 216 0.94 -2.57 9.82
C GLY A 216 2.24 -3.21 10.28
N ALA A 217 3.29 -3.15 9.45
CA ALA A 217 4.63 -3.58 9.85
C ALA A 217 5.15 -2.68 11.00
N ILE A 218 5.55 -3.27 12.11
CA ILE A 218 5.94 -2.54 13.33
C ILE A 218 7.45 -2.27 13.26
N GLY A 219 7.85 -1.14 12.68
CA GLY A 219 9.24 -0.80 12.38
C GLY A 219 9.52 0.70 12.39
N LEU A 220 10.77 1.07 12.15
CA LEU A 220 11.22 2.47 12.15
C LEU A 220 10.54 3.29 11.05
N ARG A 221 10.44 2.75 9.84
CA ARG A 221 9.77 3.39 8.70
C ARG A 221 8.32 3.79 9.01
N LYS A 222 7.66 3.03 9.85
CA LYS A 222 6.27 3.28 10.28
C LYS A 222 6.15 4.22 11.48
N GLY A 223 7.26 4.81 11.93
CA GLY A 223 7.26 5.81 13.00
C GLY A 223 6.87 5.27 14.38
N VAL A 224 6.98 3.96 14.59
CA VAL A 224 6.58 3.31 15.86
C VAL A 224 7.22 3.93 17.09
N PRO A 225 8.51 4.31 17.11
CA PRO A 225 9.11 4.95 18.27
C PRO A 225 8.39 6.25 18.65
N TYR A 226 8.03 7.08 17.69
CA TYR A 226 7.32 8.35 17.93
C TYR A 226 5.92 8.12 18.52
N LEU A 227 5.23 7.06 18.06
CA LEU A 227 3.93 6.68 18.64
C LEU A 227 4.05 6.24 20.09
N LEU A 228 5.04 5.41 20.42
CA LEU A 228 5.26 4.93 21.79
C LEU A 228 5.55 6.10 22.72
N GLU A 229 6.43 7.02 22.34
CA GLU A 229 6.75 8.20 23.13
C GLU A 229 5.57 9.16 23.27
N ALA A 230 4.81 9.39 22.20
CA ALA A 230 3.61 10.22 22.23
C ALA A 230 2.50 9.61 23.09
N PHE A 231 2.26 8.28 22.96
CA PHE A 231 1.25 7.58 23.77
C PHE A 231 1.59 7.61 25.27
N ALA A 232 2.86 7.52 25.64
CA ALA A 232 3.28 7.63 27.04
C ALA A 232 2.83 8.97 27.68
N ARG A 233 2.78 10.06 26.90
CA ARG A 233 2.39 11.42 27.37
C ARG A 233 0.88 11.62 27.50
N VAL A 234 0.05 10.78 26.89
CA VAL A 234 -1.40 10.87 26.99
C VAL A 234 -1.85 10.57 28.40
N LYS A 235 -2.71 11.44 28.95
CA LYS A 235 -3.26 11.31 30.31
C LYS A 235 -4.67 10.71 30.24
N HIS A 236 -4.80 9.45 30.60
CA HIS A 236 -6.08 8.76 30.74
C HIS A 236 -5.89 7.53 31.66
N PRO A 237 -6.76 7.31 32.65
CA PRO A 237 -6.58 6.24 33.64
C PRO A 237 -6.58 4.85 33.02
N ASN A 238 -7.39 4.62 31.98
CA ASN A 238 -7.59 3.33 31.31
C ASN A 238 -7.14 3.40 29.83
N LYS A 239 -5.97 3.99 29.54
CA LYS A 239 -5.46 4.00 28.16
C LYS A 239 -4.82 2.68 27.78
N HIS A 240 -4.93 2.28 26.51
CA HIS A 240 -4.27 1.11 25.96
C HIS A 240 -3.87 1.33 24.51
N LEU A 241 -2.67 0.89 24.12
CA LEU A 241 -2.18 0.92 22.74
C LEU A 241 -1.98 -0.50 22.24
N THR A 242 -2.66 -0.84 21.15
CA THR A 242 -2.54 -2.14 20.50
C THR A 242 -1.79 -2.00 19.17
N PHE A 243 -0.71 -2.74 19.02
CA PHE A 243 0.00 -2.92 17.77
C PHE A 243 -0.42 -4.23 17.10
N VAL A 244 -0.94 -4.14 15.88
CA VAL A 244 -1.29 -5.27 15.03
C VAL A 244 -0.31 -5.37 13.87
N GLY A 245 0.46 -6.46 13.79
CA GLY A 245 1.44 -6.72 12.75
C GLY A 245 2.71 -7.38 13.24
N ALA A 246 3.64 -7.60 12.33
CA ALA A 246 4.94 -8.20 12.65
C ALA A 246 5.95 -7.13 13.07
N VAL A 247 6.66 -7.36 14.17
CA VAL A 247 7.78 -6.51 14.61
C VAL A 247 8.96 -6.75 13.67
N GLN A 248 9.44 -5.66 13.08
CA GLN A 248 10.58 -5.67 12.16
C GLN A 248 11.89 -5.69 12.92
N ASP A 249 12.93 -6.22 12.29
CA ASP A 249 14.25 -6.38 12.92
C ASP A 249 14.90 -5.03 13.25
N ASP A 250 14.66 -4.00 12.45
CA ASP A 250 15.15 -2.63 12.68
C ASP A 250 14.66 -2.02 14.01
N LEU A 251 13.46 -2.41 14.43
CA LEU A 251 12.90 -1.93 15.70
C LEU A 251 13.34 -2.76 16.92
N ARG A 252 13.70 -4.03 16.74
CA ARG A 252 14.02 -4.93 17.88
C ARG A 252 15.09 -4.38 18.82
N SER A 253 16.11 -3.71 18.28
CA SER A 253 17.19 -3.11 19.07
C SER A 253 16.78 -1.78 19.73
N VAL A 254 15.77 -1.12 19.22
CA VAL A 254 15.26 0.17 19.70
C VAL A 254 14.17 -0.02 20.76
N LEU A 255 13.30 -0.99 20.56
CA LEU A 255 12.09 -1.22 21.36
C LEU A 255 12.33 -1.32 22.89
N PRO A 256 13.41 -1.97 23.41
CA PRO A 256 13.66 -2.04 24.86
C PRO A 256 13.92 -0.67 25.51
N ARG A 257 14.27 0.36 24.73
CA ARG A 257 14.55 1.71 25.21
C ARG A 257 13.34 2.64 25.21
N LEU A 258 12.20 2.16 24.65
CA LEU A 258 10.99 2.93 24.48
C LEU A 258 9.96 2.61 25.58
N PRO A 259 9.08 3.56 25.93
CA PRO A 259 8.00 3.30 26.90
C PRO A 259 6.99 2.29 26.34
N GLN A 260 6.69 1.24 27.12
CA GLN A 260 5.78 0.17 26.72
C GLN A 260 4.65 -0.08 27.73
N GLN A 261 4.41 0.87 28.64
CA GLN A 261 3.31 0.74 29.60
C GLN A 261 1.96 0.81 28.90
N HIS A 262 1.07 -0.13 29.19
CA HIS A 262 -0.25 -0.29 28.58
C HIS A 262 -0.19 -0.54 27.05
N VAL A 263 0.85 -1.23 26.59
CA VAL A 263 1.08 -1.57 25.18
C VAL A 263 0.97 -3.08 24.98
N THR A 264 0.29 -3.50 23.91
CA THR A 264 0.19 -4.91 23.49
C THR A 264 0.59 -5.07 22.04
N PHE A 265 1.39 -6.09 21.73
CA PHE A 265 1.74 -6.54 20.39
C PHE A 265 1.01 -7.86 20.12
N THR A 266 0.05 -7.85 19.19
CA THR A 266 -0.82 -9.03 18.92
C THR A 266 -0.24 -9.98 17.86
N GLY A 267 0.77 -9.53 17.10
CA GLY A 267 1.09 -10.16 15.83
C GLY A 267 0.07 -9.82 14.75
N THR A 268 0.06 -10.61 13.66
CA THR A 268 -0.89 -10.43 12.55
C THR A 268 -2.26 -10.97 12.91
N LEU A 269 -3.31 -10.21 12.58
CA LEU A 269 -4.71 -10.62 12.71
C LEU A 269 -5.30 -10.95 11.34
N SER A 270 -6.35 -11.75 11.32
CA SER A 270 -7.20 -11.93 10.14
C SER A 270 -7.98 -10.64 9.83
N GLN A 271 -8.49 -10.50 8.60
CA GLN A 271 -9.27 -9.31 8.23
C GLN A 271 -10.50 -9.07 9.14
N PRO A 272 -11.31 -10.09 9.49
CA PRO A 272 -12.42 -9.90 10.41
C PRO A 272 -11.98 -9.45 11.82
N GLU A 273 -10.90 -10.04 12.36
CA GLU A 273 -10.36 -9.65 13.67
C GLU A 273 -9.83 -8.21 13.65
N LEU A 274 -9.17 -7.81 12.56
CA LEU A 274 -8.67 -6.44 12.39
C LEU A 274 -9.85 -5.46 12.29
N ALA A 275 -10.90 -5.76 11.53
CA ALA A 275 -12.09 -4.92 11.42
C ALA A 275 -12.80 -4.76 12.78
N ALA A 276 -12.90 -5.83 13.56
CA ALA A 276 -13.45 -5.79 14.92
C ALA A 276 -12.59 -4.91 15.84
N ARG A 277 -11.26 -5.05 15.77
CA ARG A 277 -10.34 -4.23 16.55
C ARG A 277 -10.40 -2.76 16.16
N MET A 278 -10.47 -2.44 14.86
CA MET A 278 -10.68 -1.07 14.37
C MET A 278 -11.97 -0.48 14.91
N SER A 279 -13.09 -1.21 14.81
CA SER A 279 -14.40 -0.76 15.30
C SER A 279 -14.41 -0.48 16.80
N ALA A 280 -13.67 -1.26 17.60
CA ALA A 280 -13.59 -1.12 19.04
C ALA A 280 -12.55 -0.06 19.50
N SER A 281 -11.77 0.52 18.60
CA SER A 281 -10.73 1.49 18.94
C SER A 281 -11.24 2.92 18.83
N HIS A 282 -10.76 3.80 19.73
CA HIS A 282 -11.11 5.22 19.74
C HIS A 282 -10.44 6.00 18.62
N VAL A 283 -9.22 5.57 18.24
CA VAL A 283 -8.43 6.18 17.18
C VAL A 283 -7.39 5.20 16.67
N MET A 284 -7.13 5.21 15.37
CA MET A 284 -5.95 4.59 14.78
C MET A 284 -4.88 5.64 14.53
N VAL A 285 -3.63 5.34 14.93
CA VAL A 285 -2.50 6.25 14.75
C VAL A 285 -1.48 5.61 13.80
N LEU A 286 -1.12 6.34 12.73
CA LEU A 286 -0.18 5.88 11.73
C LEU A 286 0.88 6.95 11.42
N PRO A 287 1.93 7.09 12.27
CA PRO A 287 2.91 8.15 12.16
C PRO A 287 4.06 7.78 11.22
N SER A 288 3.75 7.15 10.08
CA SER A 288 4.76 6.67 9.13
C SER A 288 5.66 7.80 8.64
N ILE A 289 6.92 7.48 8.43
CA ILE A 289 7.94 8.39 7.90
C ILE A 289 7.99 8.31 6.37
N GLU A 290 7.61 7.17 5.83
CA GLU A 290 7.51 6.93 4.40
C GLU A 290 6.46 5.84 4.11
N GLU A 291 5.64 6.10 3.10
CA GLU A 291 4.61 5.20 2.59
C GLU A 291 4.20 5.63 1.17
N GLY A 292 3.53 4.77 0.42
CA GLY A 292 2.83 5.19 -0.81
C GLY A 292 1.43 5.70 -0.49
N LEU A 293 0.53 4.76 -0.18
CA LEU A 293 -0.80 5.01 0.38
C LEU A 293 -1.11 3.88 1.37
N ALA A 294 -1.27 4.24 2.62
CA ALA A 294 -1.55 3.25 3.64
C ALA A 294 -3.04 2.87 3.63
N LEU A 295 -3.37 1.78 2.94
CA LEU A 295 -4.74 1.24 2.83
C LEU A 295 -5.45 1.09 4.18
N VAL A 296 -4.71 0.82 5.23
CA VAL A 296 -5.24 0.61 6.59
C VAL A 296 -5.97 1.83 7.14
N GLN A 297 -5.66 3.05 6.67
CA GLN A 297 -6.37 4.28 7.04
C GLN A 297 -7.83 4.21 6.56
N GLY A 298 -8.03 3.95 5.28
CA GLY A 298 -9.37 3.79 4.71
C GLY A 298 -10.15 2.64 5.36
N GLN A 299 -9.46 1.54 5.71
CA GLN A 299 -10.06 0.42 6.43
C GLN A 299 -10.53 0.82 7.84
N ALA A 300 -9.73 1.59 8.59
CA ALA A 300 -10.11 2.12 9.89
C ALA A 300 -11.30 3.07 9.79
N MET A 301 -11.26 4.02 8.84
CA MET A 301 -12.35 4.94 8.57
C MET A 301 -13.65 4.20 8.22
N ALA A 302 -13.57 3.12 7.43
CA ALA A 302 -14.71 2.28 7.09
C ALA A 302 -15.30 1.54 8.30
N CYS A 303 -14.49 1.30 9.34
CA CYS A 303 -14.93 0.76 10.62
C CYS A 303 -15.41 1.84 11.63
N GLY A 304 -15.46 3.12 11.22
CA GLY A 304 -15.81 4.24 12.08
C GLY A 304 -14.70 4.65 13.06
N CYS A 305 -13.47 4.24 12.81
CA CYS A 305 -12.31 4.58 13.63
C CYS A 305 -11.60 5.82 13.04
N PRO A 306 -11.60 6.98 13.72
CA PRO A 306 -10.85 8.15 13.29
C PRO A 306 -9.36 7.89 13.17
N VAL A 307 -8.67 8.66 12.34
CA VAL A 307 -7.24 8.43 12.04
C VAL A 307 -6.40 9.65 12.43
N ILE A 308 -5.27 9.42 13.09
CA ILE A 308 -4.16 10.37 13.20
C ILE A 308 -3.03 9.84 12.33
N ALA A 309 -2.63 10.58 11.31
CA ALA A 309 -1.60 10.13 10.38
C ALA A 309 -0.68 11.27 9.97
N THR A 310 0.44 10.93 9.33
CA THR A 310 1.36 11.90 8.73
C THR A 310 1.06 12.07 7.23
N PRO A 311 1.45 13.18 6.59
CA PRO A 311 1.36 13.34 5.13
C PRO A 311 2.04 12.20 4.38
N ALA A 312 3.16 11.68 4.90
CA ALA A 312 3.90 10.55 4.33
C ALA A 312 3.06 9.27 4.12
N THR A 313 1.90 9.16 4.73
CA THR A 313 0.98 8.02 4.57
C THR A 313 0.02 8.14 3.38
N GLY A 314 0.05 9.25 2.63
CA GLY A 314 -0.95 9.59 1.62
C GLY A 314 -2.29 10.01 2.23
N SER A 315 -2.30 10.44 3.50
CA SER A 315 -3.51 10.81 4.22
C SER A 315 -4.29 11.96 3.57
N GLU A 316 -3.57 12.93 2.95
CA GLU A 316 -4.17 14.09 2.27
C GLU A 316 -5.09 13.68 1.10
N ASP A 317 -4.86 12.51 0.49
CA ASP A 317 -5.70 11.97 -0.58
C ASP A 317 -6.93 11.22 -0.04
N LEU A 318 -6.90 10.80 1.23
CA LEU A 318 -7.96 10.00 1.84
C LEU A 318 -8.94 10.84 2.67
N PHE A 319 -8.45 11.79 3.47
CA PHE A 319 -9.28 12.55 4.40
C PHE A 319 -8.76 13.98 4.61
N THR A 320 -9.62 14.83 5.15
CA THR A 320 -9.33 16.23 5.45
C THR A 320 -8.98 16.39 6.93
N HIS A 321 -7.92 17.13 7.21
CA HIS A 321 -7.51 17.46 8.59
C HIS A 321 -8.65 18.11 9.36
N ASP A 322 -8.85 17.66 10.61
CA ASP A 322 -9.90 18.11 11.56
C ASP A 322 -11.36 17.78 11.13
N VAL A 323 -11.55 17.03 10.05
CA VAL A 323 -12.88 16.57 9.60
C VAL A 323 -13.08 15.08 9.88
N GLU A 324 -12.25 14.22 9.34
CA GLU A 324 -12.29 12.77 9.56
C GLU A 324 -11.20 12.27 10.51
N GLY A 325 -10.21 13.12 10.80
CA GLY A 325 -9.05 12.79 11.62
C GLY A 325 -8.04 13.93 11.63
N PHE A 326 -6.82 13.62 12.02
CA PHE A 326 -5.77 14.62 12.12
C PHE A 326 -4.55 14.22 11.27
N ILE A 327 -4.04 15.17 10.49
CA ILE A 327 -2.78 15.07 9.79
C ILE A 327 -1.74 15.84 10.59
N VAL A 328 -0.68 15.17 11.03
CA VAL A 328 0.37 15.75 11.87
C VAL A 328 1.74 15.61 11.21
N PRO A 329 2.70 16.50 11.47
CA PRO A 329 4.04 16.37 10.90
C PRO A 329 4.70 15.05 11.28
N GLU A 330 5.57 14.53 10.39
CA GLU A 330 6.39 13.36 10.70
C GLU A 330 7.33 13.67 11.87
N ARG A 331 7.54 12.67 12.73
CA ARG A 331 8.45 12.75 13.90
C ARG A 331 8.01 13.72 14.98
N ASP A 332 6.83 14.32 14.88
CA ASP A 332 6.32 15.28 15.87
C ASP A 332 5.55 14.54 16.99
N ILE A 333 6.28 14.22 18.05
CA ILE A 333 5.75 13.52 19.22
C ILE A 333 4.70 14.37 19.96
N ASP A 334 4.91 15.70 20.02
CA ASP A 334 4.01 16.61 20.73
C ASP A 334 2.68 16.76 19.98
N ALA A 335 2.73 16.89 18.66
CA ALA A 335 1.52 16.91 17.83
C ALA A 335 0.73 15.61 17.97
N LEU A 336 1.40 14.44 17.87
CA LEU A 336 0.78 13.14 18.06
C LEU A 336 0.11 13.02 19.44
N ALA A 337 0.83 13.37 20.52
CA ALA A 337 0.31 13.31 21.88
C ALA A 337 -0.89 14.25 22.08
N THR A 338 -0.80 15.47 21.55
CA THR A 338 -1.87 16.48 21.63
C THR A 338 -3.15 15.98 20.95
N ARG A 339 -3.07 15.43 19.74
CA ARG A 339 -4.24 14.93 19.01
C ARG A 339 -4.85 13.69 19.66
N MET A 340 -4.03 12.78 20.17
CA MET A 340 -4.51 11.64 20.98
C MET A 340 -5.21 12.14 22.25
N GLN A 341 -4.63 13.14 22.95
CA GLN A 341 -5.22 13.70 24.18
C GLN A 341 -6.57 14.41 23.91
N GLN A 342 -6.70 15.09 22.78
CA GLN A 342 -7.97 15.74 22.40
C GLN A 342 -9.08 14.68 22.22
N ILE A 343 -8.80 13.59 21.50
CA ILE A 343 -9.79 12.51 21.31
C ILE A 343 -10.10 11.81 22.64
N ALA A 344 -9.08 11.61 23.49
CA ALA A 344 -9.27 10.99 24.82
C ALA A 344 -10.13 11.82 25.76
N GLY A 345 -10.06 13.15 25.65
CA GLY A 345 -10.78 14.09 26.53
C GLY A 345 -12.13 14.57 25.99
N ASP A 346 -12.46 14.30 24.72
CA ASP A 346 -13.67 14.78 24.07
C ASP A 346 -14.40 13.67 23.30
N PRO A 347 -15.33 12.95 23.95
CA PRO A 347 -16.14 11.94 23.28
C PRO A 347 -16.99 12.48 22.11
N ALA A 348 -17.44 13.75 22.18
CA ALA A 348 -18.24 14.37 21.13
C ALA A 348 -17.38 14.62 19.86
N LEU A 349 -16.14 15.08 20.05
CA LEU A 349 -15.17 15.18 18.96
C LEU A 349 -14.95 13.80 18.29
N ARG A 350 -14.67 12.77 19.10
CA ARG A 350 -14.49 11.40 18.57
C ARG A 350 -15.70 10.94 17.75
N GLN A 351 -16.91 11.18 18.26
CA GLN A 351 -18.14 10.79 17.56
C GLN A 351 -18.28 11.54 16.23
N ARG A 352 -18.06 12.85 16.21
CA ARG A 352 -18.09 13.69 15.01
C ARG A 352 -17.10 13.18 13.94
N LEU A 353 -15.86 12.90 14.34
CA LEU A 353 -14.82 12.37 13.45
C LEU A 353 -15.22 10.98 12.89
N SER A 354 -15.76 10.11 13.74
CA SER A 354 -16.22 8.77 13.36
C SER A 354 -17.32 8.82 12.28
N GLU A 355 -18.34 9.66 12.48
CA GLU A 355 -19.42 9.84 11.51
C GLU A 355 -18.91 10.43 10.19
N ALA A 356 -17.98 11.38 10.26
CA ALA A 356 -17.33 11.93 9.08
C ALA A 356 -16.54 10.87 8.31
N CYS A 357 -15.78 10.00 9.00
CA CYS A 357 -15.09 8.85 8.40
C CYS A 357 -16.04 7.96 7.60
N LEU A 358 -17.17 7.59 8.19
CA LEU A 358 -18.16 6.73 7.55
C LEU A 358 -18.79 7.37 6.29
N ARG A 359 -19.00 8.69 6.31
CA ARG A 359 -19.46 9.43 5.12
C ARG A 359 -18.36 9.48 4.06
N ARG A 360 -17.14 9.80 4.46
CA ARG A 360 -16.00 9.98 3.53
C ARG A 360 -15.67 8.71 2.75
N VAL A 361 -15.59 7.54 3.42
CA VAL A 361 -15.24 6.29 2.72
C VAL A 361 -16.26 5.89 1.66
N LYS A 362 -17.54 6.22 1.86
CA LYS A 362 -18.57 6.01 0.84
C LYS A 362 -18.33 6.90 -0.39
N SER A 363 -17.93 8.16 -0.19
CA SER A 363 -17.67 9.11 -1.28
C SER A 363 -16.39 8.79 -2.07
N LEU A 364 -15.45 8.02 -1.51
CA LEU A 364 -14.23 7.60 -2.20
C LEU A 364 -14.48 6.57 -3.32
N GLY A 365 -15.67 5.93 -3.37
CA GLY A 365 -16.11 5.05 -4.46
C GLY A 365 -15.42 3.69 -4.53
N GLY A 366 -14.57 3.35 -3.56
CA GLY A 366 -13.98 2.02 -3.41
C GLY A 366 -13.16 1.56 -4.63
N TRP A 367 -13.16 0.24 -4.85
CA TRP A 367 -12.43 -0.36 -5.98
C TRP A 367 -13.05 -0.07 -7.35
N ASP A 368 -14.32 0.25 -7.42
CA ASP A 368 -14.96 0.60 -8.69
C ASP A 368 -14.44 1.96 -9.19
N ARG A 369 -14.32 2.95 -8.31
CA ARG A 369 -13.67 4.24 -8.65
C ARG A 369 -12.20 4.05 -9.05
N TYR A 370 -11.47 3.17 -8.37
CA TYR A 370 -10.12 2.79 -8.77
C TYR A 370 -10.08 2.23 -10.20
N GLY A 371 -11.03 1.36 -10.53
CA GLY A 371 -11.19 0.82 -11.88
C GLY A 371 -11.50 1.90 -12.92
N ASP A 372 -12.36 2.88 -12.59
CA ASP A 372 -12.70 3.99 -13.50
C ASP A 372 -11.47 4.86 -13.80
N LEU A 373 -10.67 5.18 -12.79
CA LEU A 373 -9.43 5.96 -12.97
C LEU A 373 -8.42 5.24 -13.87
N TRP A 374 -8.31 3.92 -13.72
CA TRP A 374 -7.49 3.12 -14.61
C TRP A 374 -8.03 3.09 -16.03
N ASP A 375 -9.33 2.97 -16.19
CA ASP A 375 -10.01 2.99 -17.51
C ASP A 375 -9.76 4.33 -18.21
N ASP A 376 -9.93 5.45 -17.49
CA ASP A 376 -9.63 6.79 -17.98
C ASP A 376 -8.18 6.92 -18.48
N LEU A 377 -7.22 6.45 -17.67
CA LEU A 377 -5.81 6.47 -18.03
C LEU A 377 -5.51 5.63 -19.28
N LEU A 378 -6.06 4.41 -19.34
CA LEU A 378 -5.82 3.50 -20.45
C LEU A 378 -6.36 4.06 -21.77
N HIS A 379 -7.56 4.62 -21.79
CA HIS A 379 -8.14 5.27 -22.97
C HIS A 379 -7.32 6.49 -23.38
N THR A 380 -6.88 7.30 -22.43
CA THR A 380 -6.03 8.47 -22.69
C THR A 380 -4.70 8.07 -23.34
N LEU A 381 -4.03 7.04 -22.83
CA LEU A 381 -2.73 6.62 -23.35
C LEU A 381 -2.80 5.88 -24.68
N THR A 382 -3.79 5.05 -24.86
CA THR A 382 -3.92 4.23 -26.08
C THR A 382 -4.62 4.97 -27.23
N GLY A 383 -5.41 6.01 -26.92
CA GLY A 383 -6.24 6.71 -27.91
C GLY A 383 -7.42 5.86 -28.44
N LEU A 384 -7.64 4.67 -27.87
CA LEU A 384 -8.75 3.81 -28.27
C LEU A 384 -10.07 4.37 -27.75
N PRO A 385 -11.16 4.32 -28.53
CA PRO A 385 -12.49 4.78 -28.12
C PRO A 385 -13.01 3.91 -26.98
N ARG A 386 -13.87 4.49 -26.13
CA ARG A 386 -14.66 3.70 -25.18
C ARG A 386 -15.75 2.97 -25.93
N ASP A 387 -15.93 1.70 -25.61
CA ASP A 387 -17.13 1.00 -26.09
C ASP A 387 -18.36 1.74 -25.55
N PRO A 388 -19.38 2.00 -26.37
CA PRO A 388 -20.61 2.59 -25.88
C PRO A 388 -21.15 1.69 -24.76
N VAL A 389 -21.43 2.28 -23.59
CA VAL A 389 -22.10 1.58 -22.49
C VAL A 389 -23.47 1.16 -23.05
N GLU A 390 -23.67 -0.13 -23.32
CA GLU A 390 -25.02 -0.62 -23.54
C GLU A 390 -25.82 -0.29 -22.28
N PRO A 391 -26.93 0.43 -22.39
CA PRO A 391 -27.76 0.69 -21.23
C PRO A 391 -28.21 -0.67 -20.67
N ASP A 392 -27.91 -0.94 -19.40
CA ASP A 392 -28.45 -2.10 -18.69
C ASP A 392 -29.97 -2.09 -18.88
N TYR A 393 -30.47 -2.95 -19.74
CA TYR A 393 -31.89 -3.23 -19.79
C TYR A 393 -32.24 -3.93 -18.47
N ILE A 394 -32.69 -3.15 -17.51
CA ILE A 394 -33.37 -3.66 -16.32
C ILE A 394 -34.61 -4.40 -16.83
N LEU A 395 -34.55 -5.73 -16.86
CA LEU A 395 -35.70 -6.62 -16.98
C LEU A 395 -36.19 -7.01 -15.57
#